data_9034e7a61b831e0d6f16feb41eb91daa
#
_entry.id   9034e7a61b831e0d6f16feb41eb91daa
#
_cell.length_a   1.000
_cell.length_b   1.000
_cell.length_c   1.000
_cell.angle_alpha   90.00
_cell.angle_beta   90.00
_cell.angle_gamma   90.00
#
_symmetry.space_group_name_H-M   'P 1'
#
loop_
_entity.id
_entity.type
_entity.pdbx_description
1 polymer ?
#
loop_
_entity_poly.entity_id
_entity_poly.type
_entity_poly.pdbx_seq_one_letter_code
_entity_poly.pdbx_strand_id
1 'polypeptide(L)'
;MTPWRILEFVTGGDGGIPFQKWYDTLDIEAQAALDDTILVLTTTDDWTEREGREFGQFTKEEAGLSEIRFWVFGEFEPRKYRRSRRRLRAFGLYQPEQRQFILFGGCEKRFGGYVYIPSDALSRAMKYKQDFKDGKGATRDHI
;
A
#
# COMPACT_ATOMS: atom_id res chain seq x y z
N MET A 1 -17.27 4.83 17.55
CA MET A 1 -16.54 5.15 16.33
C MET A 1 -16.47 3.94 15.42
N THR A 2 -16.78 4.11 14.14
CA THR A 2 -16.72 3.00 13.18
C THR A 2 -15.25 2.67 12.90
N PRO A 3 -14.85 1.39 13.02
CA PRO A 3 -13.47 1.01 12.71
C PRO A 3 -13.18 1.14 11.21
N TRP A 4 -11.91 1.35 10.88
CA TRP A 4 -11.47 1.35 9.50
C TRP A 4 -11.52 -0.07 8.93
N ARG A 5 -11.91 -0.17 7.66
CA ARG A 5 -11.90 -1.42 6.91
C ARG A 5 -10.80 -1.37 5.86
N ILE A 6 -10.02 -2.42 5.80
CA ILE A 6 -9.01 -2.60 4.76
C ILE A 6 -9.53 -3.65 3.80
N LEU A 7 -9.73 -3.24 2.55
CA LEU A 7 -10.29 -4.08 1.50
C LEU A 7 -9.23 -4.36 0.44
N GLU A 8 -9.41 -5.45 -0.30
CA GLU A 8 -8.58 -5.79 -1.44
C GLU A 8 -9.41 -5.76 -2.70
N PHE A 9 -8.88 -5.17 -3.77
CA PHE A 9 -9.56 -5.13 -5.06
C PHE A 9 -9.50 -6.50 -5.72
N VAL A 10 -10.65 -6.94 -6.25
CA VAL A 10 -10.81 -8.19 -6.99
C VAL A 10 -11.10 -7.83 -8.44
N THR A 11 -10.26 -8.27 -9.38
CA THR A 11 -10.43 -7.95 -10.80
C THR A 11 -11.72 -8.58 -11.37
N GLY A 12 -12.36 -7.86 -12.30
CA GLY A 12 -13.66 -8.27 -12.83
C GLY A 12 -13.62 -9.45 -13.80
N GLY A 13 -12.46 -9.69 -14.42
CA GLY A 13 -12.34 -10.74 -15.43
C GLY A 13 -12.10 -12.12 -14.82
N ASP A 14 -10.95 -12.30 -14.21
CA ASP A 14 -10.50 -13.59 -13.69
C ASP A 14 -10.70 -13.77 -12.18
N GLY A 15 -11.16 -12.73 -11.49
CA GLY A 15 -11.31 -12.77 -10.04
C GLY A 15 -9.98 -12.71 -9.30
N GLY A 16 -8.91 -12.34 -9.97
CA GLY A 16 -7.59 -12.21 -9.35
C GLY A 16 -7.55 -11.06 -8.34
N ILE A 17 -6.62 -11.14 -7.40
CA ILE A 17 -6.46 -10.12 -6.36
C ILE A 17 -5.03 -9.59 -6.45
N PRO A 18 -4.83 -8.45 -7.16
CA PRO A 18 -3.48 -7.94 -7.44
C PRO A 18 -2.67 -7.68 -6.17
N PHE A 19 -3.29 -7.15 -5.13
CA PHE A 19 -2.59 -6.92 -3.87
C PHE A 19 -2.08 -8.23 -3.28
N GLN A 20 -2.91 -9.28 -3.25
CA GLN A 20 -2.52 -10.56 -2.66
C GLN A 20 -1.37 -11.20 -3.44
N LYS A 21 -1.38 -11.09 -4.77
CA LYS A 21 -0.28 -11.59 -5.60
C LYS A 21 1.03 -10.91 -5.25
N TRP A 22 1.00 -9.60 -5.06
CA TRP A 22 2.19 -8.86 -4.65
C TRP A 22 2.61 -9.21 -3.23
N TYR A 23 1.66 -9.23 -2.29
CA TYR A 23 1.92 -9.56 -0.88
C TYR A 23 2.60 -10.94 -0.75
N ASP A 24 2.16 -11.91 -1.54
CA ASP A 24 2.73 -13.26 -1.53
C ASP A 24 4.18 -13.30 -2.04
N THR A 25 4.63 -12.29 -2.76
CA THR A 25 6.03 -12.19 -3.19
C THR A 25 6.95 -11.62 -2.11
N LEU A 26 6.40 -11.05 -1.05
CA LEU A 26 7.17 -10.42 0.01
C LEU A 26 7.75 -11.49 0.95
N ASP A 27 8.93 -11.20 1.49
CA ASP A 27 9.49 -12.01 2.56
C ASP A 27 8.69 -11.80 3.86
N ILE A 28 8.93 -12.66 4.84
CA ILE A 28 8.17 -12.67 6.09
C ILE A 28 8.29 -11.34 6.83
N GLU A 29 9.49 -10.75 6.84
CA GLU A 29 9.73 -9.48 7.51
C GLU A 29 8.92 -8.34 6.87
N ALA A 30 8.84 -8.32 5.55
CA ALA A 30 8.07 -7.30 4.84
C ALA A 30 6.56 -7.49 5.05
N GLN A 31 6.08 -8.73 5.04
CA GLN A 31 4.68 -9.03 5.34
C GLN A 31 4.31 -8.58 6.75
N ALA A 32 5.15 -8.90 7.72
CA ALA A 32 4.92 -8.49 9.11
C ALA A 32 4.93 -6.97 9.27
N ALA A 33 5.87 -6.29 8.61
CA ALA A 33 5.96 -4.83 8.67
C ALA A 33 4.70 -4.17 8.08
N LEU A 34 4.17 -4.70 6.99
CA LEU A 34 2.93 -4.20 6.40
C LEU A 34 1.74 -4.43 7.34
N ASP A 35 1.63 -5.63 7.89
CA ASP A 35 0.53 -5.96 8.80
C ASP A 35 0.54 -5.06 10.03
N ASP A 36 1.71 -4.79 10.61
CA ASP A 36 1.87 -3.88 11.74
C ASP A 36 1.48 -2.44 11.37
N THR A 37 1.88 -1.99 10.18
CA THR A 37 1.54 -0.65 9.70
C THR A 37 0.04 -0.50 9.47
N ILE A 38 -0.59 -1.52 8.88
CA ILE A 38 -2.04 -1.54 8.70
C ILE A 38 -2.74 -1.45 10.07
N LEU A 39 -2.24 -2.16 11.07
CA LEU A 39 -2.81 -2.09 12.41
C LEU A 39 -2.72 -0.67 12.99
N VAL A 40 -1.59 -0.01 12.84
CA VAL A 40 -1.44 1.40 13.26
C VAL A 40 -2.47 2.29 12.58
N LEU A 41 -2.64 2.14 11.27
CA LEU A 41 -3.59 2.97 10.52
C LEU A 41 -5.03 2.67 10.88
N THR A 42 -5.40 1.40 11.06
CA THR A 42 -6.79 1.06 11.41
C THR A 42 -7.20 1.55 12.79
N THR A 43 -6.23 1.79 13.66
CA THR A 43 -6.45 2.38 15.00
C THR A 43 -6.28 3.90 15.03
N THR A 44 -5.95 4.51 13.90
CA THR A 44 -5.82 5.96 13.74
C THR A 44 -7.14 6.51 13.18
N ASP A 45 -7.72 7.49 13.84
CA ASP A 45 -9.02 8.02 13.41
C ASP A 45 -8.91 8.80 12.11
N ASP A 46 -7.95 9.69 12.01
CA ASP A 46 -7.69 10.50 10.81
C ASP A 46 -6.31 10.16 10.25
N TRP A 47 -6.29 9.48 9.11
CA TRP A 47 -5.03 9.05 8.48
C TRP A 47 -4.16 10.21 8.00
N THR A 48 -4.75 11.39 7.78
CA THR A 48 -3.96 12.55 7.37
C THR A 48 -2.97 12.98 8.46
N GLU A 49 -3.19 12.60 9.71
CA GLU A 49 -2.23 12.80 10.80
C GLU A 49 -0.94 11.99 10.59
N ARG A 50 -0.98 10.97 9.74
CA ARG A 50 0.17 10.12 9.39
C ARG A 50 0.77 10.48 8.04
N GLU A 51 0.32 11.59 7.43
CA GLU A 51 0.83 12.03 6.12
C GLU A 51 2.34 12.24 6.20
N GLY A 52 3.07 11.67 5.23
CA GLY A 52 4.53 11.70 5.22
C GLY A 52 5.19 10.63 6.09
N ARG A 53 4.41 9.85 6.83
CA ARG A 53 4.87 8.76 7.69
C ARG A 53 4.33 7.45 7.12
N GLU A 54 3.35 6.80 7.79
CA GLU A 54 2.76 5.55 7.32
C GLU A 54 1.78 5.74 6.17
N PHE A 55 1.43 6.98 5.84
CA PHE A 55 0.42 7.30 4.83
C PHE A 55 0.92 8.41 3.92
N GLY A 56 0.52 8.35 2.63
CA GLY A 56 0.79 9.40 1.68
C GLY A 56 -0.29 9.46 0.61
N GLN A 57 -0.57 10.64 0.11
CA GLN A 57 -1.50 10.87 -0.98
C GLN A 57 -0.75 11.37 -2.19
N PHE A 58 -1.05 10.80 -3.35
CA PHE A 58 -0.48 11.27 -4.61
C PHE A 58 -1.17 12.54 -5.08
N THR A 59 -0.40 13.36 -5.76
CA THR A 59 -0.87 14.57 -6.42
C THR A 59 -0.54 14.48 -7.91
N LYS A 60 -0.92 15.47 -8.68
CA LYS A 60 -0.65 15.55 -10.12
C LYS A 60 -1.31 14.39 -10.88
N GLU A 61 -0.53 13.66 -11.68
CA GLU A 61 -1.05 12.62 -12.57
C GLU A 61 -1.67 11.44 -11.84
N GLU A 62 -1.15 11.10 -10.65
CA GLU A 62 -1.64 10.00 -9.84
C GLU A 62 -2.63 10.44 -8.77
N ALA A 63 -3.15 11.66 -8.87
CA ALA A 63 -4.10 12.20 -7.90
C ALA A 63 -5.29 11.26 -7.70
N GLY A 64 -5.71 11.08 -6.47
CA GLY A 64 -6.76 10.16 -6.08
C GLY A 64 -6.28 8.77 -5.70
N LEU A 65 -5.01 8.47 -5.96
CA LEU A 65 -4.36 7.28 -5.43
C LEU A 65 -3.64 7.65 -4.12
N SER A 66 -3.56 6.71 -3.20
CA SER A 66 -2.84 6.87 -1.94
C SER A 66 -1.93 5.67 -1.71
N GLU A 67 -1.03 5.81 -0.74
CA GLU A 67 -0.12 4.73 -0.41
C GLU A 67 0.01 4.55 1.09
N ILE A 68 0.17 3.30 1.51
CA ILE A 68 0.62 2.93 2.84
C ILE A 68 2.12 2.75 2.74
N ARG A 69 2.86 3.46 3.58
CA ARG A 69 4.32 3.43 3.62
C ARG A 69 4.78 2.55 4.77
N PHE A 70 5.65 1.61 4.47
CA PHE A 70 6.22 0.75 5.49
C PHE A 70 7.68 0.43 5.18
N TRP A 71 8.40 0.00 6.20
CA TRP A 71 9.84 -0.17 6.12
C TRP A 71 10.24 -1.51 6.73
N VAL A 72 11.30 -2.09 6.17
CA VAL A 72 11.98 -3.25 6.76
C VAL A 72 13.39 -2.80 7.10
N PHE A 73 13.76 -2.98 8.37
CA PHE A 73 15.09 -2.63 8.82
C PHE A 73 15.98 -3.87 8.79
N GLY A 74 17.15 -3.75 8.13
CA GLY A 74 18.17 -4.78 8.13
C GLY A 74 19.07 -4.69 9.36
N GLU A 75 20.20 -5.39 9.30
CA GLU A 75 21.18 -5.39 10.37
C GLU A 75 21.85 -4.02 10.50
N PHE A 76 22.34 -3.73 11.72
CA PHE A 76 23.10 -2.54 11.97
C PHE A 76 24.41 -2.57 11.20
N GLU A 77 24.72 -1.51 10.46
CA GLU A 77 25.96 -1.34 9.70
C GLU A 77 26.89 -0.40 10.45
N PRO A 78 27.93 -0.94 11.15
CA PRO A 78 28.81 -0.08 11.99
C PRO A 78 29.47 1.07 11.23
N ARG A 79 29.85 0.85 9.98
CA ARG A 79 30.49 1.89 9.16
C ARG A 79 29.61 3.09 8.90
N LYS A 80 28.30 2.90 8.86
CA LYS A 80 27.31 3.94 8.59
C LYS A 80 26.57 4.39 9.84
N TYR A 81 26.82 3.74 10.98
CA TYR A 81 26.12 3.95 12.24
C TYR A 81 24.59 3.92 12.09
N ARG A 82 24.10 3.04 11.23
CA ARG A 82 22.66 2.89 11.01
C ARG A 82 22.35 1.49 10.50
N ARG A 83 21.06 1.12 10.58
CA ARG A 83 20.55 -0.07 9.91
C ARG A 83 20.23 0.27 8.46
N SER A 84 20.43 -0.69 7.57
CA SER A 84 19.87 -0.61 6.24
C SER A 84 18.34 -0.56 6.34
N ARG A 85 17.68 0.10 5.37
CA ARG A 85 16.25 0.28 5.39
C ARG A 85 15.68 0.06 3.99
N ARG A 86 14.79 -0.92 3.88
CA ARG A 86 14.01 -1.13 2.67
C ARG A 86 12.74 -0.31 2.76
N ARG A 87 12.41 0.36 1.69
CA ARG A 87 11.20 1.19 1.59
C ARG A 87 10.17 0.47 0.73
N LEU A 88 9.00 0.21 1.29
CA LEU A 88 7.93 -0.46 0.58
C LEU A 88 6.67 0.40 0.61
N ARG A 89 5.83 0.22 -0.41
CA ARG A 89 4.59 0.96 -0.58
C ARG A 89 3.47 0.03 -0.98
N ALA A 90 2.33 0.15 -0.33
CA ALA A 90 1.10 -0.51 -0.75
C ALA A 90 0.16 0.57 -1.30
N PHE A 91 -0.19 0.47 -2.58
CA PHE A 91 -1.02 1.46 -3.24
C PHE A 91 -2.50 1.14 -3.07
N GLY A 92 -3.31 2.17 -2.95
CA GLY A 92 -4.73 1.95 -2.80
C GLY A 92 -5.57 3.22 -2.91
N LEU A 93 -6.85 3.06 -2.68
CA LEU A 93 -7.83 4.15 -2.69
C LEU A 93 -8.28 4.45 -1.26
N TYR A 94 -7.97 5.66 -0.82
CA TYR A 94 -8.35 6.16 0.49
C TYR A 94 -9.75 6.75 0.42
N GLN A 95 -10.68 6.19 1.17
CA GLN A 95 -12.07 6.62 1.21
C GLN A 95 -12.48 6.94 2.66
N PRO A 96 -12.11 8.13 3.17
CA PRO A 96 -12.32 8.45 4.59
C PRO A 96 -13.77 8.53 4.99
N GLU A 97 -14.67 8.93 4.09
CA GLU A 97 -16.10 9.02 4.39
C GLU A 97 -16.72 7.65 4.68
N GLN A 98 -16.24 6.61 4.00
CA GLN A 98 -16.64 5.24 4.24
C GLN A 98 -15.77 4.55 5.28
N ARG A 99 -14.71 5.21 5.75
CA ARG A 99 -13.68 4.67 6.65
C ARG A 99 -13.11 3.36 6.10
N GLN A 100 -12.65 3.43 4.85
CA GLN A 100 -12.06 2.26 4.19
C GLN A 100 -10.89 2.63 3.30
N PHE A 101 -10.01 1.67 3.08
CA PHE A 101 -8.90 1.76 2.16
C PHE A 101 -8.90 0.50 1.30
N ILE A 102 -8.85 0.67 -0.03
CA ILE A 102 -8.91 -0.45 -0.97
C ILE A 102 -7.50 -0.65 -1.54
N LEU A 103 -6.92 -1.81 -1.29
CA LEU A 103 -5.57 -2.16 -1.72
C LEU A 103 -5.56 -2.65 -3.16
N PHE A 104 -4.65 -2.11 -3.99
CA PHE A 104 -4.51 -2.46 -5.40
C PHE A 104 -3.22 -3.20 -5.73
N GLY A 105 -2.21 -3.11 -4.89
CA GLY A 105 -0.90 -3.69 -5.15
C GLY A 105 0.17 -2.93 -4.41
N GLY A 106 1.41 -3.08 -4.82
CA GLY A 106 2.49 -2.39 -4.15
C GLY A 106 3.82 -2.54 -4.84
N CYS A 107 4.84 -2.00 -4.21
CA CYS A 107 6.21 -2.06 -4.71
C CYS A 107 7.23 -1.88 -3.60
N GLU A 108 8.47 -2.23 -3.93
CA GLU A 108 9.64 -1.79 -3.16
C GLU A 108 10.32 -0.66 -3.92
N LYS A 109 10.69 0.40 -3.20
CA LYS A 109 11.44 1.53 -3.77
C LYS A 109 12.91 1.34 -3.49
N ARG A 110 13.72 1.37 -4.55
CA ARG A 110 15.18 1.20 -4.47
C ARG A 110 15.91 2.40 -5.05
N PHE A 111 17.21 2.47 -4.82
CA PHE A 111 18.09 3.52 -5.33
C PHE A 111 17.58 4.92 -4.96
N GLY A 112 17.36 5.14 -3.66
CA GLY A 112 16.90 6.43 -3.16
C GLY A 112 15.44 6.76 -3.54
N GLY A 113 14.67 5.77 -3.97
CA GLY A 113 13.29 5.95 -4.34
C GLY A 113 13.05 6.23 -5.81
N TYR A 114 14.09 6.16 -6.64
CA TYR A 114 13.98 6.41 -8.07
C TYR A 114 13.50 5.19 -8.87
N VAL A 115 13.61 3.99 -8.30
CA VAL A 115 13.24 2.74 -8.99
C VAL A 115 12.17 2.02 -8.19
N TYR A 116 11.08 1.69 -8.88
CA TYR A 116 9.99 0.87 -8.32
C TYR A 116 10.17 -0.57 -8.80
N ILE A 117 10.00 -1.52 -7.87
CA ILE A 117 10.03 -2.96 -8.19
C ILE A 117 8.74 -3.59 -7.63
N PRO A 118 7.83 -4.06 -8.48
CA PRO A 118 7.90 -4.05 -9.95
C PRO A 118 7.76 -2.64 -10.54
N SER A 119 8.38 -2.42 -11.71
CA SER A 119 8.46 -1.08 -12.31
C SER A 119 7.11 -0.51 -12.75
N ASP A 120 6.15 -1.38 -13.04
CA ASP A 120 4.80 -0.99 -13.48
C ASP A 120 3.77 -0.93 -12.33
N ALA A 121 4.22 -1.03 -11.09
CA ALA A 121 3.32 -1.12 -9.94
C ALA A 121 2.36 0.07 -9.83
N LEU A 122 2.88 1.28 -10.04
CA LEU A 122 2.07 2.49 -9.91
C LEU A 122 1.05 2.61 -11.05
N SER A 123 1.47 2.36 -12.30
CA SER A 123 0.55 2.43 -13.45
C SER A 123 -0.54 1.36 -13.36
N ARG A 124 -0.21 0.18 -12.87
CA ARG A 124 -1.20 -0.88 -12.64
C ARG A 124 -2.19 -0.50 -11.54
N ALA A 125 -1.72 0.10 -10.46
CA ALA A 125 -2.59 0.57 -9.39
C ALA A 125 -3.56 1.64 -9.90
N MET A 126 -3.11 2.56 -10.75
CA MET A 126 -3.95 3.57 -11.37
C MET A 126 -5.04 2.93 -12.25
N LYS A 127 -4.68 1.89 -13.00
CA LYS A 127 -5.65 1.15 -13.80
C LYS A 127 -6.70 0.48 -12.92
N TYR A 128 -6.30 -0.18 -11.86
CA TYR A 128 -7.23 -0.84 -10.94
C TYR A 128 -8.14 0.17 -10.24
N LYS A 129 -7.61 1.33 -9.88
CA LYS A 129 -8.42 2.42 -9.34
C LYS A 129 -9.51 2.83 -10.33
N GLN A 130 -9.15 2.99 -11.61
CA GLN A 130 -10.11 3.36 -12.63
C GLN A 130 -11.15 2.26 -12.85
N ASP A 131 -10.72 1.00 -12.92
CA ASP A 131 -11.62 -0.15 -13.04
C ASP A 131 -12.62 -0.18 -11.87
N PHE A 132 -12.15 0.03 -10.66
CA PHE A 132 -13.03 0.08 -9.49
C PHE A 132 -14.06 1.21 -9.62
N LYS A 133 -13.64 2.40 -10.02
CA LYS A 133 -14.53 3.55 -10.19
C LYS A 133 -15.56 3.32 -11.30
N ASP A 134 -15.18 2.57 -12.32
CA ASP A 134 -16.08 2.22 -13.44
C ASP A 134 -17.00 1.04 -13.11
N GLY A 135 -16.97 0.53 -11.90
CA GLY A 135 -17.80 -0.61 -11.50
C GLY A 135 -17.29 -1.94 -12.03
N LYS A 136 -16.06 -2.02 -12.50
CA LYS A 136 -15.42 -3.24 -12.96
C LYS A 136 -14.69 -3.88 -11.79
N GLY A 137 -15.11 -5.09 -11.43
CA GLY A 137 -14.50 -5.80 -10.31
C GLY A 137 -15.26 -5.62 -9.00
N ALA A 138 -14.68 -6.07 -7.93
CA ALA A 138 -15.29 -6.10 -6.61
C ALA A 138 -14.23 -5.84 -5.53
N THR A 139 -14.65 -5.94 -4.28
CA THR A 139 -13.72 -5.87 -3.15
C THR A 139 -13.99 -7.04 -2.22
N ARG A 140 -12.97 -7.42 -1.45
CA ARG A 140 -13.10 -8.35 -0.34
C ARG A 140 -12.34 -7.81 0.86
N ASP A 141 -12.67 -8.27 2.05
CA ASP A 141 -11.93 -7.87 3.24
C ASP A 141 -10.48 -8.39 3.17
N HIS A 142 -9.53 -7.58 3.64
CA HIS A 142 -8.11 -7.94 3.68
C HIS A 142 -7.87 -9.10 4.63
N ILE A 143 -8.68 -9.25 5.60
CA ILE A 143 -8.61 -10.44 6.39
C ILE A 143 -9.50 -10.87 7.21
#